data_a880d7aca1c3b4cb49244a8af54c231a
#
_entry.id   a880d7aca1c3b4cb49244a8af54c231a
#
_cell.length_a   1.000
_cell.length_b   1.000
_cell.length_c   1.000
_cell.angle_alpha   90.00
_cell.angle_beta   90.00
_cell.angle_gamma   90.00
#
_symmetry.space_group_name_H-M   'P 1'
#
loop_
_entity.id
_entity.type
_entity.pdbx_description
1 polymer ?
#
loop_
_entity_poly.entity_id
_entity_poly.type
_entity_poly.pdbx_seq_one_letter_code
_entity_poly.pdbx_strand_id
1 'polypeptide(L)'
;MDPIQKIYRLLLFIIIGLLSLEILPFLSSIIGMLIFSFLFTTIFLQGVDSIERYTRSRSLGVFLILSTTILVGVIFIGSFISNLGSQIKLFTKKIQRDDFEKGIENLSSSIREVLPDFIANLIPETEKIILMAKNLLIGVFQSVLSLLGSAGNLFFIAFMVLIFTIILLIEYHDFKRSLVRFMPNKYLEVGLRMIYNIELQISKYLRGQILAASSVAILSILGLFTLNQLGANITLAVFIGIIAGLANLIPMVGPFIGMVPAILIALMNNIGSEIALNHQIFGAVPSPF
;
A
#
# COMPACT_ATOMS: atom_id res chain seq x y z
N MET A 1 -43.11 30.42 -27.45
CA MET A 1 -42.26 29.20 -27.50
C MET A 1 -43.20 28.02 -27.63
N ASP A 2 -43.15 27.33 -28.78
CA ASP A 2 -44.02 26.20 -29.06
C ASP A 2 -43.85 25.08 -28.04
N PRO A 3 -44.95 24.45 -27.60
CA PRO A 3 -44.91 23.36 -26.63
C PRO A 3 -44.00 22.21 -27.11
N ILE A 4 -43.88 21.99 -28.40
CA ILE A 4 -42.99 21.01 -29.03
C ILE A 4 -41.53 21.31 -28.76
N GLN A 5 -41.10 22.57 -28.80
CA GLN A 5 -39.71 22.98 -28.51
C GLN A 5 -39.34 22.79 -27.03
N LYS A 6 -40.30 22.93 -26.11
CA LYS A 6 -40.07 22.66 -24.68
C LYS A 6 -39.85 21.15 -24.43
N ILE A 7 -40.64 20.29 -25.02
CA ILE A 7 -40.51 18.84 -24.93
C ILE A 7 -39.18 18.41 -25.54
N TYR A 8 -38.79 18.93 -26.66
CA TYR A 8 -37.53 18.62 -27.34
C TYR A 8 -36.30 18.98 -26.46
N ARG A 9 -36.32 20.16 -25.84
CA ARG A 9 -35.27 20.57 -24.89
C ARG A 9 -35.22 19.70 -23.65
N LEU A 10 -36.36 19.34 -23.12
CA LEU A 10 -36.46 18.48 -21.93
C LEU A 10 -35.92 17.07 -22.22
N LEU A 11 -36.27 16.48 -23.35
CA LEU A 11 -35.72 15.19 -23.82
C LEU A 11 -34.21 15.28 -24.03
N LEU A 12 -33.72 16.37 -24.64
CA LEU A 12 -32.30 16.58 -24.86
C LEU A 12 -31.51 16.69 -23.55
N PHE A 13 -32.06 17.41 -22.54
CA PHE A 13 -31.47 17.49 -21.22
C PHE A 13 -31.45 16.13 -20.50
N ILE A 14 -32.50 15.32 -20.63
CA ILE A 14 -32.58 13.96 -20.07
C ILE A 14 -31.54 13.07 -20.73
N ILE A 15 -31.42 13.08 -22.05
CA ILE A 15 -30.44 12.28 -22.80
C ILE A 15 -29.02 12.69 -22.44
N ILE A 16 -28.72 13.99 -22.39
CA ILE A 16 -27.40 14.49 -21.96
C ILE A 16 -27.13 14.08 -20.50
N GLY A 17 -28.12 14.18 -19.62
CA GLY A 17 -28.02 13.77 -18.23
C GLY A 17 -27.70 12.26 -18.08
N LEU A 18 -28.40 11.41 -18.82
CA LEU A 18 -28.15 9.96 -18.81
C LEU A 18 -26.78 9.61 -19.38
N LEU A 19 -26.38 10.22 -20.51
CA LEU A 19 -25.06 10.04 -21.09
C LEU A 19 -23.95 10.53 -20.15
N SER A 20 -24.17 11.63 -19.44
CA SER A 20 -23.17 12.13 -18.47
C SER A 20 -23.00 11.18 -17.30
N LEU A 21 -24.05 10.51 -16.83
CA LEU A 21 -23.98 9.50 -15.74
C LEU A 21 -23.20 8.26 -16.17
N GLU A 22 -23.26 7.83 -17.42
CA GLU A 22 -22.46 6.70 -17.92
C GLU A 22 -20.99 7.08 -18.19
N ILE A 23 -20.73 8.31 -18.63
CA ILE A 23 -19.37 8.81 -18.92
C ILE A 23 -18.62 9.15 -17.62
N LEU A 24 -19.32 9.56 -16.55
CA LEU A 24 -18.72 9.99 -15.29
C LEU A 24 -17.78 8.94 -14.65
N PRO A 25 -18.14 7.65 -14.54
CA PRO A 25 -17.24 6.62 -13.97
C PRO A 25 -15.99 6.42 -14.82
N PHE A 26 -16.13 6.47 -16.17
CA PHE A 26 -14.99 6.34 -17.07
C PHE A 26 -14.05 7.55 -16.97
N LEU A 27 -14.62 8.76 -16.89
CA LEU A 27 -13.87 9.99 -16.69
C LEU A 27 -13.15 10.03 -15.34
N SER A 28 -13.78 9.50 -14.29
CA SER A 28 -13.18 9.38 -12.95
C SER A 28 -11.91 8.53 -12.97
N SER A 29 -11.90 7.41 -13.70
CA SER A 29 -10.71 6.56 -13.84
C SER A 29 -9.56 7.29 -14.55
N ILE A 30 -9.86 8.03 -15.63
CA ILE A 30 -8.86 8.80 -16.37
C ILE A 30 -8.30 9.94 -15.51
N ILE A 31 -9.18 10.66 -14.79
CA ILE A 31 -8.76 11.73 -13.87
C ILE A 31 -7.85 11.16 -12.78
N GLY A 32 -8.19 10.00 -12.22
CA GLY A 32 -7.35 9.29 -11.25
C GLY A 32 -5.96 8.99 -11.82
N MET A 33 -5.88 8.43 -13.04
CA MET A 33 -4.61 8.15 -13.72
C MET A 33 -3.81 9.43 -13.97
N LEU A 34 -4.45 10.53 -14.36
CA LEU A 34 -3.79 11.82 -14.55
C LEU A 34 -3.24 12.40 -13.24
N ILE A 35 -4.00 12.30 -12.14
CA ILE A 35 -3.53 12.74 -10.83
C ILE A 35 -2.29 11.94 -10.42
N PHE A 36 -2.32 10.60 -10.51
CA PHE A 36 -1.16 9.76 -10.21
C PHE A 36 0.02 10.09 -11.11
N SER A 37 -0.21 10.28 -12.40
CA SER A 37 0.81 10.68 -13.37
C SER A 37 1.45 12.03 -13.01
N PHE A 38 0.65 13.00 -12.59
CA PHE A 38 1.16 14.29 -12.12
C PHE A 38 2.01 14.15 -10.84
N LEU A 39 1.59 13.30 -9.89
CA LEU A 39 2.38 13.02 -8.68
C LEU A 39 3.72 12.37 -9.04
N PHE A 40 3.74 11.37 -9.93
CA PHE A 40 4.99 10.75 -10.39
C PHE A 40 5.87 11.76 -11.15
N THR A 41 5.27 12.59 -12.00
CA THR A 41 5.98 13.67 -12.68
C THR A 41 6.69 14.59 -11.70
N THR A 42 6.00 15.00 -10.63
CA THR A 42 6.58 15.88 -9.60
C THR A 42 7.72 15.20 -8.83
N ILE A 43 7.65 13.89 -8.60
CA ILE A 43 8.73 13.11 -7.96
C ILE A 43 9.97 13.06 -8.85
N PHE A 44 9.78 12.75 -10.14
CA PHE A 44 10.88 12.51 -11.07
C PHE A 44 11.44 13.77 -11.71
N LEU A 45 10.69 14.88 -11.71
CA LEU A 45 11.05 16.13 -12.36
C LEU A 45 12.47 16.59 -12.04
N GLN A 46 12.84 16.60 -10.76
CA GLN A 46 14.17 17.06 -10.35
C GLN A 46 15.31 16.13 -10.82
N GLY A 47 15.02 14.81 -10.89
CA GLY A 47 15.97 13.85 -11.45
C GLY A 47 16.15 14.08 -12.94
N VAL A 48 15.05 14.27 -13.67
CA VAL A 48 15.06 14.57 -15.11
C VAL A 48 15.79 15.89 -15.38
N ASP A 49 15.48 16.97 -14.65
CA ASP A 49 16.14 18.27 -14.80
C ASP A 49 17.64 18.20 -14.49
N SER A 50 18.07 17.36 -13.55
CA SER A 50 19.47 17.12 -13.24
C SER A 50 20.22 16.45 -14.40
N ILE A 51 19.61 15.43 -15.01
CA ILE A 51 20.17 14.72 -16.17
C ILE A 51 20.13 15.62 -17.40
N GLU A 52 19.06 16.39 -17.61
CA GLU A 52 18.92 17.34 -18.72
C GLU A 52 20.05 18.38 -18.72
N ARG A 53 20.42 18.89 -17.55
CA ARG A 53 21.57 19.81 -17.41
C ARG A 53 22.90 19.20 -17.90
N TYR A 54 23.04 17.88 -17.75
CA TYR A 54 24.26 17.17 -18.15
C TYR A 54 24.22 16.75 -19.61
N THR A 55 23.08 16.19 -20.08
CA THR A 55 22.92 15.61 -21.42
C THR A 55 22.42 16.60 -22.46
N ARG A 56 21.92 17.78 -22.04
CA ARG A 56 21.27 18.81 -22.87
C ARG A 56 20.04 18.30 -23.64
N SER A 57 19.48 17.15 -23.24
CA SER A 57 18.31 16.54 -23.87
C SER A 57 17.33 16.06 -22.80
N ARG A 58 16.13 16.69 -22.79
CA ARG A 58 15.09 16.34 -21.84
C ARG A 58 14.56 14.91 -22.06
N SER A 59 14.37 14.53 -23.31
CA SER A 59 13.89 13.18 -23.66
C SER A 59 14.84 12.09 -23.17
N LEU A 60 16.17 12.31 -23.26
CA LEU A 60 17.15 11.37 -22.69
C LEU A 60 17.06 11.31 -21.16
N GLY A 61 16.87 12.44 -20.48
CA GLY A 61 16.68 12.50 -19.04
C GLY A 61 15.46 11.71 -18.61
N VAL A 62 14.33 11.89 -19.28
CA VAL A 62 13.08 11.14 -19.04
C VAL A 62 13.29 9.65 -19.27
N PHE A 63 13.89 9.27 -20.39
CA PHE A 63 14.16 7.87 -20.73
C PHE A 63 15.04 7.18 -19.68
N LEU A 64 16.14 7.79 -19.27
CA LEU A 64 17.07 7.22 -18.28
C LEU A 64 16.41 7.04 -16.91
N ILE A 65 15.73 8.08 -16.40
CA ILE A 65 15.07 8.00 -15.08
C ILE A 65 13.98 6.93 -15.08
N LEU A 66 13.11 6.93 -16.09
CA LEU A 66 12.00 5.98 -16.13
C LEU A 66 12.48 4.55 -16.38
N SER A 67 13.43 4.35 -17.30
CA SER A 67 14.02 3.01 -17.52
C SER A 67 14.66 2.45 -16.26
N THR A 68 15.41 3.26 -15.53
CA THR A 68 16.01 2.83 -14.25
C THR A 68 14.94 2.51 -13.22
N THR A 69 13.92 3.36 -13.11
CA THR A 69 12.81 3.14 -12.15
C THR A 69 12.01 1.89 -12.49
N ILE A 70 11.70 1.66 -13.77
CA ILE A 70 11.01 0.45 -14.23
C ILE A 70 11.86 -0.79 -13.98
N LEU A 71 13.15 -0.76 -14.30
CA LEU A 71 14.06 -1.88 -14.08
C LEU A 71 14.11 -2.26 -12.59
N VAL A 72 14.33 -1.29 -11.71
CA VAL A 72 14.34 -1.50 -10.25
C VAL A 72 12.98 -2.02 -9.77
N GLY A 73 11.88 -1.44 -10.26
CA GLY A 73 10.53 -1.88 -9.92
C GLY A 73 10.24 -3.32 -10.33
N VAL A 74 10.61 -3.72 -11.55
CA VAL A 74 10.41 -5.08 -12.07
C VAL A 74 11.22 -6.11 -11.25
N ILE A 75 12.49 -5.81 -10.94
CA ILE A 75 13.33 -6.69 -10.13
C ILE A 75 12.73 -6.81 -8.71
N PHE A 76 12.33 -5.69 -8.11
CA PHE A 76 11.75 -5.67 -6.77
C PHE A 76 10.42 -6.45 -6.70
N ILE A 77 9.48 -6.16 -7.60
CA ILE A 77 8.17 -6.81 -7.66
C ILE A 77 8.32 -8.30 -8.00
N GLY A 78 9.18 -8.66 -8.96
CA GLY A 78 9.44 -10.04 -9.34
C GLY A 78 10.00 -10.87 -8.18
N SER A 79 10.99 -10.35 -7.48
CA SER A 79 11.56 -10.99 -6.28
C SER A 79 10.53 -11.10 -5.16
N PHE A 80 9.70 -10.07 -4.99
CA PHE A 80 8.64 -10.04 -3.99
C PHE A 80 7.56 -11.09 -4.26
N ILE A 81 7.03 -11.16 -5.48
CA ILE A 81 5.98 -12.12 -5.88
C ILE A 81 6.50 -13.58 -5.76
N SER A 82 7.73 -13.84 -6.21
CA SER A 82 8.33 -15.17 -6.14
C SER A 82 8.41 -15.71 -4.69
N ASN A 83 8.82 -14.86 -3.76
CA ASN A 83 8.91 -15.21 -2.35
C ASN A 83 7.55 -15.29 -1.64
N LEU A 84 6.60 -14.45 -2.05
CA LEU A 84 5.26 -14.37 -1.46
C LEU A 84 4.45 -15.66 -1.63
N GLY A 85 4.43 -16.23 -2.83
CA GLY A 85 3.59 -17.37 -3.15
C GLY A 85 3.86 -18.59 -2.28
N SER A 86 5.13 -18.86 -1.98
CA SER A 86 5.54 -19.95 -1.09
C SER A 86 5.20 -19.66 0.38
N GLN A 87 5.43 -18.44 0.83
CA GLN A 87 5.18 -18.02 2.21
C GLN A 87 3.69 -17.95 2.54
N ILE A 88 2.85 -17.47 1.61
CA ILE A 88 1.38 -17.45 1.79
C ILE A 88 0.84 -18.88 1.95
N LYS A 89 1.30 -19.84 1.12
CA LYS A 89 0.86 -21.24 1.23
C LYS A 89 1.22 -21.85 2.59
N LEU A 90 2.44 -21.61 3.06
CA LEU A 90 2.89 -22.08 4.38
C LEU A 90 2.07 -21.45 5.50
N PHE A 91 1.78 -20.16 5.39
CA PHE A 91 1.02 -19.43 6.39
C PHE A 91 -0.45 -19.85 6.44
N THR A 92 -1.10 -19.99 5.28
CA THR A 92 -2.49 -20.48 5.22
C THR A 92 -2.62 -21.87 5.85
N LYS A 93 -1.62 -22.74 5.63
CA LYS A 93 -1.57 -24.06 6.25
C LYS A 93 -1.41 -24.00 7.77
N LYS A 94 -0.69 -23.00 8.29
CA LYS A 94 -0.53 -22.78 9.73
C LYS A 94 -1.81 -22.25 10.38
N ILE A 95 -2.51 -21.29 9.76
CA ILE A 95 -3.78 -20.74 10.29
C ILE A 95 -4.88 -21.81 10.38
N GLN A 96 -4.84 -22.83 9.51
CA GLN A 96 -5.81 -23.92 9.48
C GLN A 96 -5.51 -25.03 10.50
N ARG A 97 -4.39 -24.97 11.23
CA ARG A 97 -4.07 -25.94 12.27
C ARG A 97 -4.67 -25.53 13.62
N ASP A 98 -5.00 -26.52 14.42
CA ASP A 98 -5.52 -26.35 15.79
C ASP A 98 -4.58 -25.56 16.69
N ASP A 99 -3.29 -25.52 16.35
CA ASP A 99 -2.26 -24.75 17.10
C ASP A 99 -2.56 -23.23 17.09
N PHE A 100 -3.18 -22.71 16.02
CA PHE A 100 -3.59 -21.29 15.95
C PHE A 100 -4.70 -20.97 16.94
N GLU A 101 -5.71 -21.84 17.01
CA GLU A 101 -6.84 -21.68 17.93
C GLU A 101 -6.40 -21.76 19.37
N LYS A 102 -5.61 -22.78 19.72
CA LYS A 102 -5.01 -22.93 21.05
C LYS A 102 -4.16 -21.75 21.45
N GLY A 103 -3.43 -21.17 20.47
CA GLY A 103 -2.60 -19.99 20.69
C GLY A 103 -3.39 -18.77 21.11
N ILE A 104 -4.48 -18.48 20.42
CA ILE A 104 -5.35 -17.36 20.75
C ILE A 104 -6.13 -17.64 22.05
N GLU A 105 -6.50 -18.88 22.30
CA GLU A 105 -7.18 -19.30 23.52
C GLU A 105 -6.31 -19.05 24.76
N ASN A 106 -5.05 -19.49 24.74
CA ASN A 106 -4.08 -19.24 25.81
C ASN A 106 -3.80 -17.76 26.03
N LEU A 107 -3.73 -16.97 24.94
CA LEU A 107 -3.58 -15.52 25.03
C LEU A 107 -4.78 -14.85 25.68
N SER A 108 -5.98 -15.20 25.22
CA SER A 108 -7.20 -14.59 25.74
C SER A 108 -7.38 -14.93 27.22
N SER A 109 -7.02 -16.14 27.66
CA SER A 109 -7.04 -16.53 29.05
C SER A 109 -5.99 -15.77 29.86
N SER A 110 -4.72 -15.72 29.42
CA SER A 110 -3.66 -14.97 30.08
C SER A 110 -3.96 -13.48 30.22
N ILE A 111 -4.52 -12.87 29.18
CA ILE A 111 -4.93 -11.45 29.20
C ILE A 111 -6.07 -11.24 30.21
N ARG A 112 -7.04 -12.13 30.25
CA ARG A 112 -8.15 -12.04 31.22
C ARG A 112 -7.69 -12.22 32.67
N GLU A 113 -6.64 -13.01 32.92
CA GLU A 113 -6.08 -13.26 34.25
C GLU A 113 -5.30 -12.05 34.78
N VAL A 114 -4.67 -11.26 33.87
CA VAL A 114 -3.88 -10.09 34.26
C VAL A 114 -4.72 -8.82 34.37
N LEU A 115 -5.88 -8.76 33.68
CA LEU A 115 -6.72 -7.58 33.66
C LEU A 115 -7.75 -7.56 34.80
N PRO A 116 -8.04 -6.37 35.36
CA PRO A 116 -9.16 -6.20 36.30
C PRO A 116 -10.50 -6.61 35.66
N ASP A 117 -11.40 -7.18 36.45
CA ASP A 117 -12.69 -7.76 36.03
C ASP A 117 -13.55 -6.80 35.16
N PHE A 118 -13.49 -5.50 35.43
CA PHE A 118 -14.26 -4.52 34.65
C PHE A 118 -13.78 -4.36 33.20
N ILE A 119 -12.48 -4.65 32.94
CA ILE A 119 -11.90 -4.64 31.58
C ILE A 119 -12.03 -6.03 30.95
N ALA A 120 -11.85 -7.10 31.71
CA ALA A 120 -11.97 -8.47 31.25
C ALA A 120 -13.36 -8.76 30.64
N ASN A 121 -14.42 -8.15 31.19
CA ASN A 121 -15.79 -8.26 30.67
C ASN A 121 -16.04 -7.51 29.37
N LEU A 122 -15.18 -6.57 28.97
CA LEU A 122 -15.25 -5.86 27.68
C LEU A 122 -14.57 -6.64 26.54
N ILE A 123 -13.76 -7.66 26.89
CA ILE A 123 -13.09 -8.49 25.89
C ILE A 123 -14.10 -9.48 25.31
N PRO A 124 -14.26 -9.55 23.98
CA PRO A 124 -15.14 -10.51 23.33
C PRO A 124 -14.82 -11.95 23.74
N GLU A 125 -15.79 -12.84 23.60
CA GLU A 125 -15.58 -14.28 23.76
C GLU A 125 -14.40 -14.77 22.89
N THR A 126 -13.63 -15.71 23.40
CA THR A 126 -12.42 -16.24 22.74
C THR A 126 -12.70 -16.69 21.30
N GLU A 127 -13.84 -17.35 21.07
CA GLU A 127 -14.26 -17.76 19.72
C GLU A 127 -14.42 -16.57 18.75
N LYS A 128 -14.96 -15.46 19.22
CA LYS A 128 -15.08 -14.23 18.40
C LYS A 128 -13.71 -13.64 18.09
N ILE A 129 -12.79 -13.66 19.03
CA ILE A 129 -11.41 -13.19 18.82
C ILE A 129 -10.71 -14.06 17.78
N ILE A 130 -10.84 -15.38 17.87
CA ILE A 130 -10.29 -16.35 16.92
C ILE A 130 -10.85 -16.07 15.50
N LEU A 131 -12.17 -15.93 15.39
CA LEU A 131 -12.84 -15.64 14.11
C LEU A 131 -12.38 -14.29 13.53
N MET A 132 -12.29 -13.25 14.34
CA MET A 132 -11.80 -11.93 13.91
C MET A 132 -10.35 -12.01 13.44
N ALA A 133 -9.46 -12.67 14.20
CA ALA A 133 -8.06 -12.84 13.83
C ALA A 133 -7.90 -13.64 12.53
N LYS A 134 -8.62 -14.76 12.37
CA LYS A 134 -8.65 -15.55 11.13
C LYS A 134 -9.14 -14.70 9.96
N ASN A 135 -10.25 -14.02 10.11
CA ASN A 135 -10.84 -13.20 9.03
C ASN A 135 -9.93 -12.04 8.64
N LEU A 136 -9.29 -11.37 9.59
CA LEU A 136 -8.32 -10.32 9.31
C LEU A 136 -7.13 -10.85 8.52
N LEU A 137 -6.52 -11.95 8.97
CA LEU A 137 -5.37 -12.54 8.31
C LEU A 137 -5.73 -13.05 6.90
N ILE A 138 -6.81 -13.83 6.78
CA ILE A 138 -7.29 -14.34 5.51
C ILE A 138 -7.68 -13.17 4.58
N GLY A 139 -8.35 -12.15 5.09
CA GLY A 139 -8.75 -10.97 4.34
C GLY A 139 -7.55 -10.19 3.77
N VAL A 140 -6.50 -9.99 4.56
CA VAL A 140 -5.26 -9.36 4.07
C VAL A 140 -4.62 -10.19 2.97
N PHE A 141 -4.50 -11.52 3.15
CA PHE A 141 -3.92 -12.39 2.14
C PHE A 141 -4.78 -12.49 0.87
N GLN A 142 -6.10 -12.60 1.00
CA GLN A 142 -7.01 -12.59 -0.14
C GLN A 142 -6.95 -11.28 -0.91
N SER A 143 -6.83 -10.14 -0.21
CA SER A 143 -6.65 -8.84 -0.85
C SER A 143 -5.36 -8.79 -1.67
N VAL A 144 -4.26 -9.30 -1.13
CA VAL A 144 -2.98 -9.39 -1.88
C VAL A 144 -3.10 -10.33 -3.08
N LEU A 145 -3.72 -11.50 -2.91
CA LEU A 145 -3.94 -12.46 -4.01
C LEU A 145 -4.87 -11.90 -5.08
N SER A 146 -5.91 -11.15 -4.70
CA SER A 146 -6.83 -10.50 -5.64
C SER A 146 -6.13 -9.40 -6.45
N LEU A 147 -5.21 -8.65 -5.82
CA LEU A 147 -4.35 -7.70 -6.53
C LEU A 147 -3.47 -8.41 -7.57
N LEU A 148 -2.89 -9.56 -7.23
CA LEU A 148 -2.12 -10.37 -8.17
C LEU A 148 -3.01 -10.97 -9.26
N GLY A 149 -4.22 -11.40 -8.93
CA GLY A 149 -5.21 -11.91 -9.89
C GLY A 149 -5.73 -10.86 -10.88
N SER A 150 -5.79 -9.60 -10.44
CA SER A 150 -6.13 -8.45 -11.30
C SER A 150 -4.92 -7.84 -12.04
N ALA A 151 -3.82 -8.58 -12.14
CA ALA A 151 -2.55 -8.08 -12.71
C ALA A 151 -2.72 -7.45 -14.10
N GLY A 152 -3.62 -7.97 -14.93
CA GLY A 152 -3.90 -7.40 -16.26
C GLY A 152 -4.45 -5.97 -16.19
N ASN A 153 -5.40 -5.73 -15.29
CA ASN A 153 -5.98 -4.40 -15.10
C ASN A 153 -4.97 -3.44 -14.44
N LEU A 154 -4.23 -3.92 -13.44
CA LEU A 154 -3.17 -3.13 -12.80
C LEU A 154 -2.06 -2.77 -13.79
N PHE A 155 -1.68 -3.71 -14.67
CA PHE A 155 -0.70 -3.47 -15.72
C PHE A 155 -1.21 -2.38 -16.70
N PHE A 156 -2.47 -2.46 -17.12
CA PHE A 156 -3.07 -1.44 -17.99
C PHE A 156 -3.07 -0.06 -17.34
N ILE A 157 -3.50 0.04 -16.08
CA ILE A 157 -3.50 1.30 -15.32
C ILE A 157 -2.07 1.84 -15.18
N ALA A 158 -1.12 1.00 -14.76
CA ALA A 158 0.28 1.38 -14.61
C ALA A 158 0.90 1.84 -15.93
N PHE A 159 0.58 1.17 -17.04
CA PHE A 159 1.02 1.52 -18.38
C PHE A 159 0.46 2.88 -18.82
N MET A 160 -0.84 3.13 -18.57
CA MET A 160 -1.45 4.43 -18.88
C MET A 160 -0.88 5.56 -18.01
N VAL A 161 -0.69 5.33 -16.71
CA VAL A 161 -0.03 6.29 -15.82
C VAL A 161 1.39 6.58 -16.29
N LEU A 162 2.12 5.56 -16.73
CA LEU A 162 3.47 5.72 -17.28
C LEU A 162 3.48 6.58 -18.55
N ILE A 163 2.57 6.32 -19.50
CA ILE A 163 2.45 7.13 -20.72
C ILE A 163 2.16 8.59 -20.38
N PHE A 164 1.17 8.84 -19.52
CA PHE A 164 0.86 10.20 -19.09
C PHE A 164 2.02 10.86 -18.35
N THR A 165 2.77 10.11 -17.55
CA THR A 165 3.96 10.62 -16.87
C THR A 165 5.06 10.99 -17.85
N ILE A 166 5.27 10.19 -18.91
CA ILE A 166 6.24 10.52 -19.99
C ILE A 166 5.84 11.81 -20.68
N ILE A 167 4.58 11.93 -21.10
CA ILE A 167 4.07 13.11 -21.76
C ILE A 167 4.23 14.35 -20.87
N LEU A 168 3.78 14.26 -19.62
CA LEU A 168 3.87 15.35 -18.67
C LEU A 168 5.33 15.73 -18.35
N LEU A 169 6.26 14.77 -18.25
CA LEU A 169 7.68 15.07 -18.03
C LEU A 169 8.31 15.77 -19.23
N ILE A 170 7.99 15.34 -20.45
CA ILE A 170 8.53 15.95 -21.66
C ILE A 170 7.97 17.36 -21.83
N GLU A 171 6.65 17.52 -21.73
CA GLU A 171 5.94 18.77 -22.00
C GLU A 171 5.73 19.64 -20.75
N TYR A 172 6.40 19.34 -19.64
CA TYR A 172 6.16 19.99 -18.35
C TYR A 172 6.28 21.52 -18.41
N HIS A 173 7.27 22.04 -19.11
CA HIS A 173 7.48 23.48 -19.24
C HIS A 173 6.38 24.15 -20.07
N ASP A 174 5.90 23.50 -21.12
CA ASP A 174 4.83 24.04 -21.97
C ASP A 174 3.46 23.94 -21.29
N PHE A 175 3.24 22.85 -20.52
CA PHE A 175 2.07 22.73 -19.66
C PHE A 175 2.02 23.86 -18.62
N LYS A 176 3.13 24.14 -17.95
CA LYS A 176 3.23 25.23 -16.97
C LYS A 176 2.98 26.60 -17.62
N ARG A 177 3.55 26.84 -18.81
CA ARG A 177 3.30 28.07 -19.57
C ARG A 177 1.84 28.21 -19.97
N SER A 178 1.18 27.11 -20.35
CA SER A 178 -0.23 27.13 -20.71
C SER A 178 -1.11 27.48 -19.54
N LEU A 179 -0.85 26.92 -18.35
CA LEU A 179 -1.57 27.27 -17.11
C LEU A 179 -1.47 28.77 -16.81
N VAL A 180 -0.28 29.35 -16.99
CA VAL A 180 -0.06 30.78 -16.76
C VAL A 180 -0.82 31.64 -17.76
N ARG A 181 -0.96 31.23 -19.03
CA ARG A 181 -1.70 31.97 -20.07
C ARG A 181 -3.20 32.10 -19.78
N PHE A 182 -3.78 31.18 -19.01
CA PHE A 182 -5.18 31.29 -18.60
C PHE A 182 -5.43 32.31 -17.49
N MET A 183 -4.35 32.85 -16.87
CA MET A 183 -4.48 33.80 -15.77
C MET A 183 -4.62 35.23 -16.30
N PRO A 184 -5.59 36.00 -15.76
CA PRO A 184 -5.67 37.44 -16.06
C PRO A 184 -4.37 38.16 -15.63
N ASN A 185 -3.91 39.12 -16.40
CA ASN A 185 -2.67 39.86 -16.14
C ASN A 185 -2.59 40.48 -14.73
N LYS A 186 -3.74 40.84 -14.16
CA LYS A 186 -3.86 41.40 -12.80
C LYS A 186 -3.37 40.42 -11.71
N TYR A 187 -3.49 39.12 -11.92
CA TYR A 187 -3.16 38.09 -10.91
C TYR A 187 -1.96 37.22 -11.31
N LEU A 188 -1.27 37.58 -12.40
CA LEU A 188 -0.20 36.79 -12.99
C LEU A 188 0.95 36.53 -12.03
N GLU A 189 1.40 37.55 -11.28
CA GLU A 189 2.51 37.42 -10.32
C GLU A 189 2.10 36.52 -9.14
N VAL A 190 0.92 36.73 -8.58
CA VAL A 190 0.40 35.93 -7.47
C VAL A 190 0.19 34.48 -7.91
N GLY A 191 -0.36 34.28 -9.12
CA GLY A 191 -0.57 32.95 -9.67
C GLY A 191 0.73 32.19 -9.93
N LEU A 192 1.75 32.84 -10.50
CA LEU A 192 3.07 32.23 -10.67
C LEU A 192 3.70 31.82 -9.35
N ARG A 193 3.61 32.68 -8.33
CA ARG A 193 4.11 32.39 -6.99
C ARG A 193 3.36 31.23 -6.34
N MET A 194 2.03 31.17 -6.53
CA MET A 194 1.21 30.04 -6.05
C MET A 194 1.60 28.72 -6.71
N ILE A 195 1.67 28.67 -8.04
CA ILE A 195 2.08 27.48 -8.79
C ILE A 195 3.44 26.98 -8.31
N TYR A 196 4.42 27.88 -8.21
CA TYR A 196 5.76 27.55 -7.75
C TYR A 196 5.77 26.99 -6.33
N ASN A 197 5.03 27.60 -5.41
CA ASN A 197 4.98 27.17 -4.02
C ASN A 197 4.27 25.81 -3.87
N ILE A 198 3.18 25.59 -4.61
CA ILE A 198 2.45 24.32 -4.63
C ILE A 198 3.36 23.20 -5.15
N GLU A 199 4.01 23.42 -6.29
CA GLU A 199 4.95 22.47 -6.89
C GLU A 199 6.08 22.10 -5.90
N LEU A 200 6.68 23.11 -5.27
CA LEU A 200 7.75 22.92 -4.30
C LEU A 200 7.28 22.12 -3.07
N GLN A 201 6.11 22.44 -2.53
CA GLN A 201 5.56 21.79 -1.35
C GLN A 201 5.17 20.34 -1.66
N ILE A 202 4.47 20.08 -2.77
CA ILE A 202 4.10 18.73 -3.21
C ILE A 202 5.38 17.89 -3.42
N SER A 203 6.37 18.43 -4.12
CA SER A 203 7.64 17.72 -4.38
C SER A 203 8.36 17.35 -3.08
N LYS A 204 8.48 18.29 -2.14
CA LYS A 204 9.11 18.04 -0.83
C LYS A 204 8.32 17.01 -0.01
N TYR A 205 6.99 17.14 0.01
CA TYR A 205 6.11 16.22 0.74
C TYR A 205 6.23 14.79 0.19
N LEU A 206 6.08 14.61 -1.13
CA LEU A 206 6.13 13.28 -1.75
C LEU A 206 7.47 12.58 -1.53
N ARG A 207 8.59 13.30 -1.66
CA ARG A 207 9.91 12.74 -1.36
C ARG A 207 10.09 12.40 0.10
N GLY A 208 9.66 13.29 1.00
CA GLY A 208 9.67 13.02 2.42
C GLY A 208 8.85 11.79 2.77
N GLN A 209 7.68 11.62 2.13
CA GLN A 209 6.81 10.49 2.35
C GLN A 209 7.40 9.16 1.83
N ILE A 210 8.06 9.17 0.67
CA ILE A 210 8.78 7.99 0.15
C ILE A 210 9.94 7.62 1.09
N LEU A 211 10.72 8.60 1.56
CA LEU A 211 11.78 8.34 2.53
C LEU A 211 11.25 7.79 3.85
N ALA A 212 10.15 8.35 4.37
CA ALA A 212 9.50 7.86 5.59
C ALA A 212 8.98 6.43 5.40
N ALA A 213 8.30 6.15 4.29
CA ALA A 213 7.80 4.82 3.96
C ALA A 213 8.94 3.79 3.83
N SER A 214 10.03 4.15 3.16
CA SER A 214 11.22 3.31 3.02
C SER A 214 11.91 3.06 4.36
N SER A 215 12.02 4.08 5.21
CA SER A 215 12.59 3.96 6.56
C SER A 215 11.76 3.02 7.42
N VAL A 216 10.43 3.15 7.41
CA VAL A 216 9.52 2.25 8.13
C VAL A 216 9.67 0.82 7.62
N ALA A 217 9.70 0.60 6.30
CA ALA A 217 9.90 -0.73 5.73
C ALA A 217 11.22 -1.36 6.22
N ILE A 218 12.33 -0.65 6.08
CA ILE A 218 13.66 -1.14 6.46
C ILE A 218 13.74 -1.40 7.97
N LEU A 219 13.32 -0.46 8.81
CA LEU A 219 13.34 -0.61 10.26
C LEU A 219 12.44 -1.74 10.73
N SER A 220 11.26 -1.92 10.13
CA SER A 220 10.38 -3.04 10.43
C SER A 220 11.02 -4.37 10.06
N ILE A 221 11.64 -4.49 8.88
CA ILE A 221 12.35 -5.70 8.47
C ILE A 221 13.48 -6.00 9.43
N LEU A 222 14.34 -5.02 9.73
CA LEU A 222 15.47 -5.20 10.66
C LEU A 222 14.99 -5.57 12.06
N GLY A 223 13.96 -4.89 12.58
CA GLY A 223 13.37 -5.20 13.88
C GLY A 223 12.81 -6.61 13.95
N LEU A 224 12.09 -7.08 12.93
CA LEU A 224 11.57 -8.44 12.87
C LEU A 224 12.68 -9.49 12.71
N PHE A 225 13.76 -9.18 11.99
CA PHE A 225 14.94 -10.05 11.92
C PHE A 225 15.64 -10.17 13.28
N THR A 226 15.79 -9.08 14.02
CA THR A 226 16.39 -9.11 15.36
C THR A 226 15.52 -9.90 16.33
N LEU A 227 14.19 -9.75 16.28
CA LEU A 227 13.26 -10.56 17.05
C LEU A 227 13.34 -12.05 16.69
N ASN A 228 13.57 -12.38 15.42
CA ASN A 228 13.79 -13.77 15.00
C ASN A 228 15.05 -14.39 15.61
N GLN A 229 16.12 -13.61 15.75
CA GLN A 229 17.35 -14.08 16.46
C GLN A 229 17.09 -14.33 17.95
N LEU A 230 16.12 -13.63 18.54
CA LEU A 230 15.68 -13.80 19.93
C LEU A 230 14.63 -14.92 20.10
N GLY A 231 14.31 -15.67 19.04
CA GLY A 231 13.41 -16.84 19.10
C GLY A 231 11.95 -16.57 18.70
N ALA A 232 11.60 -15.39 18.20
CA ALA A 232 10.22 -15.09 17.83
C ALA A 232 9.72 -15.83 16.57
N ASN A 233 10.62 -16.39 15.75
CA ASN A 233 10.33 -17.21 14.55
C ASN A 233 9.30 -16.61 13.58
N ILE A 234 9.34 -15.29 13.34
CA ILE A 234 8.40 -14.60 12.47
C ILE A 234 8.76 -14.88 11.00
N THR A 235 8.01 -15.76 10.36
CA THR A 235 8.33 -16.30 9.03
C THR A 235 8.10 -15.30 7.88
N LEU A 236 7.34 -14.22 8.07
CA LEU A 236 6.95 -13.26 7.04
C LEU A 236 7.56 -11.86 7.26
N ALA A 237 8.73 -11.77 7.94
CA ALA A 237 9.34 -10.50 8.35
C ALA A 237 9.49 -9.49 7.21
N VAL A 238 9.99 -9.91 6.05
CA VAL A 238 10.17 -9.03 4.87
C VAL A 238 8.82 -8.55 4.33
N PHE A 239 7.84 -9.46 4.25
CA PHE A 239 6.50 -9.13 3.77
C PHE A 239 5.80 -8.12 4.68
N ILE A 240 5.82 -8.36 5.99
CA ILE A 240 5.25 -7.47 7.00
C ILE A 240 5.89 -6.09 6.92
N GLY A 241 7.22 -6.04 6.82
CA GLY A 241 7.94 -4.77 6.73
C GLY A 241 7.62 -3.99 5.45
N ILE A 242 7.50 -4.67 4.31
CA ILE A 242 7.10 -4.02 3.05
C ILE A 242 5.66 -3.50 3.13
N ILE A 243 4.73 -4.29 3.67
CA ILE A 243 3.33 -3.83 3.86
C ILE A 243 3.29 -2.65 4.82
N ALA A 244 4.03 -2.68 5.92
CA ALA A 244 4.12 -1.57 6.86
C ALA A 244 4.65 -0.29 6.19
N GLY A 245 5.68 -0.42 5.35
CA GLY A 245 6.23 0.69 4.56
C GLY A 245 5.23 1.24 3.55
N LEU A 246 4.57 0.38 2.78
CA LEU A 246 3.54 0.80 1.82
C LEU A 246 2.34 1.46 2.52
N ALA A 247 1.88 0.89 3.62
CA ALA A 247 0.80 1.45 4.41
C ALA A 247 1.17 2.81 5.02
N ASN A 248 2.47 3.05 5.28
CA ASN A 248 2.98 4.32 5.78
C ASN A 248 2.96 5.45 4.73
N LEU A 249 2.59 5.17 3.47
CA LEU A 249 2.21 6.24 2.52
C LEU A 249 1.03 7.07 3.07
N ILE A 250 0.22 6.48 3.95
CA ILE A 250 -0.72 7.20 4.82
C ILE A 250 0.00 7.39 6.17
N PRO A 251 0.29 8.65 6.59
CA PRO A 251 1.04 8.90 7.81
C PRO A 251 0.46 8.16 9.02
N MET A 252 1.33 7.56 9.83
CA MET A 252 1.03 6.83 11.07
C MET A 252 0.35 5.46 10.91
N VAL A 253 -0.23 5.13 9.76
CA VAL A 253 -0.97 3.87 9.55
C VAL A 253 -0.04 2.66 9.40
N GLY A 254 1.14 2.87 8.80
CA GLY A 254 2.10 1.81 8.50
C GLY A 254 2.51 0.93 9.69
N PRO A 255 3.00 1.50 10.81
CA PRO A 255 3.41 0.72 11.96
C PRO A 255 2.28 -0.14 12.53
N PHE A 256 1.04 0.38 12.58
CA PHE A 256 -0.12 -0.39 13.09
C PHE A 256 -0.47 -1.56 12.19
N ILE A 257 -0.49 -1.35 10.86
CA ILE A 257 -0.76 -2.44 9.89
C ILE A 257 0.33 -3.50 9.93
N GLY A 258 1.59 -3.14 10.16
CA GLY A 258 2.69 -4.10 10.30
C GLY A 258 2.69 -4.83 11.64
N MET A 259 2.31 -4.14 12.71
CA MET A 259 2.34 -4.68 14.08
C MET A 259 1.35 -5.83 14.27
N VAL A 260 0.11 -5.69 13.78
CA VAL A 260 -0.94 -6.69 13.96
C VAL A 260 -0.55 -8.08 13.43
N PRO A 261 -0.17 -8.26 12.15
CA PRO A 261 0.26 -9.57 11.66
C PRO A 261 1.56 -10.05 12.31
N ALA A 262 2.48 -9.15 12.67
CA ALA A 262 3.72 -9.54 13.35
C ALA A 262 3.46 -10.18 14.70
N ILE A 263 2.61 -9.55 15.53
CA ILE A 263 2.23 -10.08 16.85
C ILE A 263 1.52 -11.42 16.69
N LEU A 264 0.52 -11.50 15.79
CA LEU A 264 -0.23 -12.74 15.59
C LEU A 264 0.68 -13.91 15.17
N ILE A 265 1.64 -13.67 14.27
CA ILE A 265 2.59 -14.70 13.81
C ILE A 265 3.57 -15.08 14.94
N ALA A 266 4.08 -14.12 15.70
CA ALA A 266 4.97 -14.38 16.83
C ALA A 266 4.30 -15.26 17.87
N LEU A 267 3.05 -14.96 18.20
CA LEU A 267 2.27 -15.74 19.17
C LEU A 267 2.03 -17.18 18.67
N MET A 268 1.66 -17.34 17.40
CA MET A 268 1.48 -18.66 16.79
C MET A 268 2.75 -19.53 16.85
N ASN A 269 3.92 -18.92 16.71
CA ASN A 269 5.19 -19.65 16.65
C ASN A 269 5.74 -19.96 18.05
N ASN A 270 5.59 -19.06 19.02
CA ASN A 270 6.11 -19.27 20.39
C ASN A 270 5.30 -20.30 21.17
N ILE A 271 4.00 -20.37 20.96
CA ILE A 271 3.17 -21.40 21.62
C ILE A 271 3.52 -22.80 21.13
N GLY A 272 3.85 -22.96 19.84
CA GLY A 272 4.33 -24.25 19.31
C GLY A 272 5.69 -24.67 19.89
N SER A 273 6.57 -23.72 20.25
CA SER A 273 7.88 -24.03 20.85
C SER A 273 7.81 -24.39 22.32
N GLU A 274 6.94 -23.78 23.10
CA GLU A 274 6.72 -24.14 24.50
C GLU A 274 6.09 -25.53 24.64
N ILE A 275 5.13 -25.87 23.77
CA ILE A 275 4.55 -27.22 23.77
C ILE A 275 5.60 -28.27 23.39
N ALA A 276 6.50 -27.99 22.45
CA ALA A 276 7.58 -28.89 22.06
C ALA A 276 8.63 -29.04 23.17
N LEU A 277 8.97 -27.96 23.88
CA LEU A 277 9.88 -27.99 25.04
C LEU A 277 9.27 -28.75 26.21
N ASN A 278 8.01 -28.55 26.55
CA ASN A 278 7.33 -29.31 27.60
C ASN A 278 7.22 -30.78 27.23
N HIS A 279 6.98 -31.15 25.97
CA HIS A 279 6.97 -32.54 25.53
C HIS A 279 8.36 -33.20 25.60
N GLN A 280 9.43 -32.46 25.39
CA GLN A 280 10.80 -32.96 25.56
C GLN A 280 11.21 -33.09 27.05
N ILE A 281 10.74 -32.18 27.91
CA ILE A 281 11.06 -32.20 29.34
C ILE A 281 10.21 -33.26 30.08
N PHE A 282 8.93 -33.39 29.77
CA PHE A 282 8.02 -34.35 30.41
C PHE A 282 8.01 -35.73 29.75
N GLY A 283 8.41 -35.84 28.45
CA GLY A 283 8.56 -37.12 27.76
C GLY A 283 9.82 -37.89 28.11
N ALA A 284 10.75 -37.26 28.85
CA ALA A 284 11.99 -37.91 29.36
C ALA A 284 11.88 -38.46 30.75
N VAL A 285 10.69 -38.48 31.39
CA VAL A 285 10.48 -39.18 32.67
C VAL A 285 10.21 -40.64 32.35
N PRO A 286 11.14 -41.57 32.64
CA PRO A 286 10.87 -42.98 32.47
C PRO A 286 9.77 -43.38 33.45
N SER A 287 8.69 -44.00 32.90
CA SER A 287 7.66 -44.61 33.74
C SER A 287 8.30 -45.56 34.74
N PRO A 288 8.05 -45.38 36.05
CA PRO A 288 8.44 -46.42 36.98
C PRO A 288 7.41 -47.52 36.85
N PHE A 289 7.76 -48.55 36.03
CA PHE A 289 7.39 -49.97 36.19
C PHE A 289 7.89 -50.74 34.98
#